data_6eeefeb3b3d07db4315cc9ba821c47f3
#
_entry.id   6eeefeb3b3d07db4315cc9ba821c47f3
#
_cell.length_a   1.000
_cell.length_b   1.000
_cell.length_c   1.000
_cell.angle_alpha   90.00
_cell.angle_beta   90.00
_cell.angle_gamma   90.00
#
_symmetry.space_group_name_H-M   'P 1'
#
loop_
_entity.id
_entity.type
_entity.pdbx_description
1 polymer ?
#
loop_
_entity_poly.entity_id
_entity_poly.type
_entity_poly.pdbx_seq_one_letter_code
_entity_poly.pdbx_strand_id
1 'polypeptide(L)'
;MKPGIYYDISNADYHSTTAINASFLKSWVLYSPFQAKYGKSDISKLVADLGTATHSMALQPKLKLVEVSFEKTRATKAYKEHEARCIEEGKVLLPQKDFEMVEGLVNGVETEDGEVVGGLMGDPHCKKLLTEKDRVCEASIFVKDKGTGQLKKARPDIYSEKLGMMGDVKTCQDASPRKFGREIFMRGYHLQAAHYLICAEEHGLEIRNWGFLAVSKTWPYPAHFHMLEDYVLDYAKKICRAAYEEMQRAAETGVYDTRWPSFSKHELPDYLDN
;
A
#
# COMPACT_ATOMS: atom_id res chain seq x y z
N MET A 1 12.08 -14.15 -11.18
CA MET A 1 11.45 -15.04 -10.16
C MET A 1 10.52 -16.03 -10.85
N LYS A 2 10.41 -17.27 -10.34
CA LYS A 2 9.40 -18.24 -10.79
C LYS A 2 8.08 -17.99 -10.06
N PRO A 3 6.92 -18.43 -10.61
CA PRO A 3 5.67 -18.43 -9.84
C PRO A 3 5.80 -19.19 -8.52
N GLY A 4 5.24 -18.62 -7.44
CA GLY A 4 5.32 -19.16 -6.08
C GLY A 4 5.07 -18.11 -5.02
N ILE A 5 5.00 -18.52 -3.75
CA ILE A 5 5.00 -17.64 -2.59
C ILE A 5 6.40 -17.65 -1.98
N TYR A 6 6.88 -16.45 -1.61
CA TYR A 6 8.19 -16.24 -1.02
C TYR A 6 8.03 -15.39 0.24
N TYR A 7 8.55 -15.89 1.36
CA TYR A 7 8.37 -15.27 2.68
C TYR A 7 9.52 -14.34 3.08
N ASP A 8 10.70 -14.57 2.49
CA ASP A 8 11.95 -13.95 2.97
C ASP A 8 12.72 -13.21 1.86
N ILE A 9 12.04 -12.74 0.80
CA ILE A 9 12.74 -11.94 -0.21
C ILE A 9 12.81 -10.46 0.20
N SER A 10 13.97 -9.87 -0.01
CA SER A 10 14.20 -8.46 0.29
C SER A 10 13.28 -7.55 -0.53
N ASN A 11 13.03 -6.32 -0.04
CA ASN A 11 12.34 -5.30 -0.81
C ASN A 11 13.05 -4.99 -2.13
N ALA A 12 14.38 -4.96 -2.13
CA ALA A 12 15.18 -4.73 -3.33
C ALA A 12 14.93 -5.82 -4.39
N ASP A 13 14.97 -7.10 -4.00
CA ASP A 13 14.73 -8.22 -4.91
C ASP A 13 13.29 -8.24 -5.41
N TYR A 14 12.32 -7.97 -4.54
CA TYR A 14 10.92 -7.85 -4.95
C TYR A 14 10.75 -6.73 -5.98
N HIS A 15 11.30 -5.54 -5.74
CA HIS A 15 11.14 -4.41 -6.65
C HIS A 15 11.92 -4.58 -7.96
N SER A 16 13.11 -5.18 -7.95
CA SER A 16 13.92 -5.43 -9.15
C SER A 16 13.30 -6.46 -10.10
N THR A 17 12.44 -7.35 -9.60
CA THR A 17 11.79 -8.36 -10.43
C THR A 17 10.78 -7.71 -11.40
N THR A 18 10.98 -7.88 -12.70
CA THR A 18 10.05 -7.42 -13.74
C THR A 18 8.77 -8.25 -13.70
N ALA A 19 7.69 -7.65 -13.25
CA ALA A 19 6.35 -8.23 -13.18
C ALA A 19 5.31 -7.11 -13.00
N ILE A 20 4.08 -7.35 -13.41
CA ILE A 20 2.97 -6.42 -13.17
C ILE A 20 2.72 -6.35 -11.67
N ASN A 21 2.79 -5.16 -11.10
CA ASN A 21 2.48 -4.89 -9.70
C ASN A 21 1.32 -3.89 -9.57
N ALA A 22 0.76 -3.77 -8.37
CA ALA A 22 -0.38 -2.90 -8.11
C ALA A 22 -0.12 -1.41 -8.44
N SER A 23 1.11 -0.90 -8.23
CA SER A 23 1.43 0.50 -8.54
C SER A 23 1.42 0.77 -10.04
N PHE A 24 2.02 -0.14 -10.82
CA PHE A 24 2.00 -0.06 -12.29
C PHE A 24 0.57 -0.17 -12.82
N LEU A 25 -0.21 -1.13 -12.31
CA LEU A 25 -1.63 -1.30 -12.67
C LEU A 25 -2.45 -0.05 -12.35
N LYS A 26 -2.31 0.51 -11.16
CA LYS A 26 -3.01 1.75 -10.78
C LYS A 26 -2.68 2.91 -11.70
N SER A 27 -1.40 3.10 -12.00
CA SER A 27 -0.98 4.17 -12.93
C SER A 27 -1.53 3.95 -14.32
N TRP A 28 -1.59 2.69 -14.77
CA TRP A 28 -2.16 2.32 -16.06
C TRP A 28 -3.65 2.68 -16.17
N VAL A 29 -4.41 2.32 -15.14
CA VAL A 29 -5.87 2.52 -15.13
C VAL A 29 -6.26 3.96 -14.84
N LEU A 30 -5.65 4.57 -13.81
CA LEU A 30 -6.05 5.91 -13.33
C LEU A 30 -5.52 7.05 -14.20
N TYR A 31 -4.40 6.84 -14.88
CA TYR A 31 -3.78 7.88 -15.70
C TYR A 31 -3.68 7.43 -17.17
N SER A 32 -2.63 6.70 -17.52
CA SER A 32 -2.45 6.21 -18.90
C SER A 32 -1.34 5.16 -19.00
N PRO A 33 -1.27 4.37 -20.09
CA PRO A 33 -0.12 3.54 -20.43
C PRO A 33 1.20 4.31 -20.41
N PHE A 34 1.22 5.52 -20.97
CA PHE A 34 2.39 6.39 -21.00
C PHE A 34 2.87 6.76 -19.59
N GLN A 35 1.96 7.22 -18.73
CA GLN A 35 2.28 7.58 -17.35
C GLN A 35 2.75 6.37 -16.53
N ALA A 36 2.15 5.20 -16.73
CA ALA A 36 2.57 3.98 -16.07
C ALA A 36 4.00 3.57 -16.47
N LYS A 37 4.35 3.71 -17.74
CA LYS A 37 5.64 3.29 -18.28
C LYS A 37 6.79 4.26 -17.95
N TYR A 38 6.54 5.56 -18.01
CA TYR A 38 7.56 6.61 -17.97
C TYR A 38 7.46 7.54 -16.75
N GLY A 39 6.35 7.51 -16.03
CA GLY A 39 6.13 8.34 -14.85
C GLY A 39 7.04 7.95 -13.69
N LYS A 40 7.36 8.95 -12.86
CA LYS A 40 8.11 8.78 -11.61
C LYS A 40 7.20 9.05 -10.42
N SER A 41 7.48 8.42 -9.29
CA SER A 41 6.78 8.69 -8.04
C SER A 41 7.39 9.91 -7.35
N ASP A 42 6.55 10.86 -6.90
CA ASP A 42 6.94 12.07 -6.18
C ASP A 42 6.62 11.97 -4.67
N ILE A 43 6.59 10.78 -4.10
CA ILE A 43 6.36 10.60 -2.66
C ILE A 43 7.59 11.14 -1.91
N SER A 44 7.37 12.12 -1.02
CA SER A 44 8.45 12.63 -0.19
C SER A 44 9.02 11.54 0.74
N LYS A 45 10.35 11.57 0.96
CA LYS A 45 11.03 10.59 1.82
C LYS A 45 10.38 10.51 3.22
N LEU A 46 10.01 11.65 3.81
CA LEU A 46 9.35 11.67 5.12
C LEU A 46 8.06 10.85 5.15
N VAL A 47 7.21 11.03 4.13
CA VAL A 47 5.93 10.28 4.04
C VAL A 47 6.20 8.79 3.83
N ALA A 48 7.20 8.45 3.03
CA ALA A 48 7.60 7.05 2.81
C ALA A 48 8.14 6.42 4.10
N ASP A 49 9.02 7.10 4.83
CA ASP A 49 9.62 6.62 6.08
C ASP A 49 8.56 6.37 7.16
N LEU A 50 7.62 7.32 7.36
CA LEU A 50 6.52 7.16 8.32
C LEU A 50 5.61 5.98 7.95
N GLY A 51 5.28 5.82 6.66
CA GLY A 51 4.52 4.68 6.19
C GLY A 51 5.25 3.37 6.45
N THR A 52 6.51 3.26 6.03
CA THR A 52 7.34 2.06 6.23
C THR A 52 7.50 1.71 7.71
N ALA A 53 7.74 2.71 8.56
CA ALA A 53 7.86 2.49 10.01
C ALA A 53 6.55 1.98 10.63
N THR A 54 5.39 2.57 10.23
CA THR A 54 4.07 2.13 10.71
C THR A 54 3.81 0.67 10.30
N HIS A 55 4.08 0.30 9.05
CA HIS A 55 3.97 -1.07 8.57
C HIS A 55 4.87 -2.01 9.36
N SER A 56 6.15 -1.67 9.51
CA SER A 56 7.12 -2.51 10.24
C SER A 56 6.70 -2.74 11.69
N MET A 57 6.24 -1.70 12.38
CA MET A 57 5.80 -1.80 13.77
C MET A 57 4.48 -2.55 13.93
N ALA A 58 3.54 -2.39 13.00
CA ALA A 58 2.25 -3.07 13.05
C ALA A 58 2.35 -4.56 12.66
N LEU A 59 3.14 -4.88 11.63
CA LEU A 59 3.17 -6.21 11.01
C LEU A 59 4.28 -7.11 11.59
N GLN A 60 5.45 -6.54 11.86
CA GLN A 60 6.67 -7.26 12.24
C GLN A 60 7.37 -6.66 13.47
N PRO A 61 6.65 -6.40 14.60
CA PRO A 61 7.22 -5.69 15.75
C PRO A 61 8.44 -6.38 16.36
N LYS A 62 8.54 -7.70 16.20
CA LYS A 62 9.68 -8.49 16.73
C LYS A 62 10.99 -8.23 15.99
N LEU A 63 10.95 -7.77 14.75
CA LEU A 63 12.15 -7.55 13.94
C LEU A 63 12.86 -6.24 14.27
N LYS A 64 12.22 -5.33 15.03
CA LYS A 64 12.79 -4.04 15.45
C LYS A 64 13.41 -3.26 14.29
N LEU A 65 12.66 -3.14 13.20
CA LEU A 65 13.11 -2.50 11.96
C LEU A 65 13.07 -0.96 12.01
N VAL A 66 12.58 -0.38 13.10
CA VAL A 66 12.53 1.07 13.29
C VAL A 66 13.51 1.46 14.41
N GLU A 67 14.40 2.41 14.10
CA GLU A 67 15.39 2.93 15.02
C GLU A 67 15.15 4.42 15.28
N VAL A 68 15.50 4.88 16.48
CA VAL A 68 15.25 6.27 16.93
C VAL A 68 16.52 7.06 16.89
N SER A 69 16.46 8.27 16.33
CA SER A 69 17.51 9.26 16.42
C SER A 69 17.19 10.33 17.46
N PHE A 70 18.15 10.65 18.29
CA PHE A 70 18.07 11.77 19.24
C PHE A 70 18.51 13.11 18.61
N GLU A 71 18.91 13.09 17.34
CA GLU A 71 19.20 14.31 16.60
C GLU A 71 17.93 15.13 16.37
N LYS A 72 18.01 16.45 16.61
CA LYS A 72 16.87 17.35 16.51
C LYS A 72 16.33 17.51 15.08
N THR A 73 17.16 17.22 14.07
CA THR A 73 16.78 17.39 12.67
C THR A 73 17.49 16.37 11.78
N ARG A 74 16.82 15.99 10.71
CA ARG A 74 17.33 15.11 9.66
C ARG A 74 18.46 15.75 8.82
N ALA A 75 18.71 17.07 9.00
CA ALA A 75 19.72 17.80 8.22
C ALA A 75 21.14 17.61 8.75
N THR A 76 21.32 17.20 10.01
CA THR A 76 22.65 17.05 10.63
C THR A 76 23.48 15.96 9.95
N LYS A 77 24.81 16.13 9.99
CA LYS A 77 25.74 15.11 9.48
C LYS A 77 25.59 13.80 10.26
N ALA A 78 25.46 13.89 11.59
CA ALA A 78 25.29 12.74 12.46
C ALA A 78 24.00 11.95 12.14
N TYR A 79 22.87 12.64 11.88
CA TYR A 79 21.66 11.97 11.45
C TYR A 79 21.87 11.21 10.13
N LYS A 80 22.47 11.86 9.12
CA LYS A 80 22.69 11.25 7.81
C LYS A 80 23.61 10.03 7.85
N GLU A 81 24.65 10.08 8.68
CA GLU A 81 25.57 8.95 8.88
C GLU A 81 24.85 7.79 9.59
N HIS A 82 24.03 8.10 10.59
CA HIS A 82 23.19 7.10 11.28
C HIS A 82 22.16 6.49 10.31
N GLU A 83 21.48 7.33 9.53
CA GLU A 83 20.50 6.89 8.53
C GLU A 83 21.12 5.95 7.48
N ALA A 84 22.33 6.27 7.02
CA ALA A 84 23.03 5.40 6.06
C ALA A 84 23.26 3.99 6.63
N ARG A 85 23.68 3.88 7.90
CA ARG A 85 23.86 2.58 8.58
C ARG A 85 22.52 1.84 8.71
N CYS A 86 21.45 2.54 9.13
CA CYS A 86 20.13 1.94 9.22
C CYS A 86 19.65 1.38 7.88
N ILE A 87 19.88 2.11 6.79
CA ILE A 87 19.52 1.65 5.44
C ILE A 87 20.29 0.38 5.06
N GLU A 88 21.58 0.29 5.36
CA GLU A 88 22.41 -0.90 5.12
C GLU A 88 21.91 -2.10 5.92
N GLU A 89 21.36 -1.87 7.13
CA GLU A 89 20.75 -2.89 7.98
C GLU A 89 19.28 -3.19 7.64
N GLY A 90 18.71 -2.54 6.62
CA GLY A 90 17.30 -2.69 6.27
C GLY A 90 16.32 -2.08 7.28
N LYS A 91 16.78 -1.10 8.07
CA LYS A 91 16.01 -0.38 9.08
C LYS A 91 15.60 1.01 8.61
N VAL A 92 14.59 1.57 9.25
CA VAL A 92 14.15 2.96 9.10
C VAL A 92 14.58 3.75 10.33
N LEU A 93 15.29 4.86 10.12
CA LEU A 93 15.65 5.80 11.18
C LEU A 93 14.60 6.91 11.26
N LEU A 94 14.05 7.15 12.44
CA LEU A 94 13.12 8.24 12.71
C LEU A 94 13.66 9.17 13.81
N PRO A 95 13.45 10.50 13.70
CA PRO A 95 13.55 11.39 14.84
C PRO A 95 12.58 10.97 15.95
N GLN A 96 12.89 11.27 17.21
CA GLN A 96 12.09 10.91 18.37
C GLN A 96 10.60 11.25 18.21
N LYS A 97 10.28 12.47 17.76
CA LYS A 97 8.90 12.92 17.55
C LYS A 97 8.15 12.07 16.50
N ASP A 98 8.83 11.70 15.41
CA ASP A 98 8.24 10.90 14.35
C ASP A 98 8.03 9.45 14.83
N PHE A 99 8.95 8.94 15.65
CA PHE A 99 8.84 7.62 16.27
C PHE A 99 7.64 7.55 17.24
N GLU A 100 7.49 8.54 18.14
CA GLU A 100 6.34 8.65 19.05
C GLU A 100 5.01 8.70 18.29
N MET A 101 4.99 9.43 17.16
CA MET A 101 3.81 9.42 16.27
C MET A 101 3.53 8.00 15.77
N VAL A 102 4.54 7.28 15.26
CA VAL A 102 4.36 5.92 14.73
C VAL A 102 3.92 4.94 15.83
N GLU A 103 4.46 5.07 17.05
CA GLU A 103 3.97 4.31 18.20
C GLU A 103 2.48 4.56 18.46
N GLY A 104 2.06 5.82 18.45
CA GLY A 104 0.65 6.21 18.59
C GLY A 104 -0.22 5.70 17.44
N LEU A 105 0.27 5.72 16.20
CA LEU A 105 -0.47 5.18 15.05
C LEU A 105 -0.73 3.67 15.17
N VAL A 106 0.18 2.94 15.78
CA VAL A 106 0.03 1.48 15.95
C VAL A 106 -0.68 1.14 17.26
N ASN A 107 -0.19 1.64 18.39
CA ASN A 107 -0.60 1.20 19.72
C ASN A 107 -1.71 2.08 20.34
N GLY A 108 -1.96 3.28 19.78
CA GLY A 108 -2.79 4.30 20.42
C GLY A 108 -1.99 5.17 21.38
N VAL A 109 -2.69 6.06 22.05
CA VAL A 109 -2.12 6.99 23.04
C VAL A 109 -2.83 6.85 24.37
N GLU A 110 -2.07 6.92 25.45
CA GLU A 110 -2.63 6.90 26.81
C GLU A 110 -3.17 8.28 27.15
N THR A 111 -4.41 8.32 27.63
CA THR A 111 -5.07 9.53 28.12
C THR A 111 -4.69 9.81 29.59
N GLU A 112 -5.03 10.99 30.09
CA GLU A 112 -4.80 11.37 31.49
C GLU A 112 -5.48 10.41 32.47
N ASP A 113 -6.58 9.76 32.06
CA ASP A 113 -7.32 8.78 32.87
C ASP A 113 -6.75 7.34 32.75
N GLY A 114 -5.62 7.16 32.02
CA GLY A 114 -4.97 5.87 31.81
C GLY A 114 -5.64 4.97 30.77
N GLU A 115 -6.59 5.46 30.00
CA GLU A 115 -7.16 4.74 28.87
C GLU A 115 -6.27 4.85 27.64
N VAL A 116 -6.16 3.77 26.86
CA VAL A 116 -5.49 3.78 25.55
C VAL A 116 -6.55 3.98 24.46
N VAL A 117 -6.42 5.06 23.72
CA VAL A 117 -7.35 5.44 22.62
C VAL A 117 -6.63 5.55 21.29
N GLY A 118 -7.37 5.32 20.21
CA GLY A 118 -6.83 5.39 18.84
C GLY A 118 -5.85 4.27 18.51
N GLY A 119 -5.07 4.47 17.45
CA GLY A 119 -4.13 3.49 16.92
C GLY A 119 -4.79 2.25 16.30
N LEU A 120 -4.03 1.53 15.49
CA LEU A 120 -4.52 0.30 14.85
C LEU A 120 -4.96 -0.76 15.87
N MET A 121 -4.28 -0.82 17.01
CA MET A 121 -4.61 -1.77 18.08
C MET A 121 -5.84 -1.36 18.89
N GLY A 122 -6.33 -0.13 18.76
CA GLY A 122 -7.58 0.33 19.33
C GLY A 122 -8.83 -0.07 18.53
N ASP A 123 -8.69 -0.29 17.23
CA ASP A 123 -9.79 -0.80 16.41
C ASP A 123 -9.89 -2.33 16.54
N PRO A 124 -11.06 -2.91 16.92
CA PRO A 124 -11.18 -4.34 17.20
C PRO A 124 -10.96 -5.23 15.96
N HIS A 125 -11.30 -4.76 14.76
CA HIS A 125 -11.13 -5.52 13.52
C HIS A 125 -9.69 -5.46 13.03
N CYS A 126 -9.04 -4.29 13.10
CA CYS A 126 -7.61 -4.15 12.84
C CYS A 126 -6.80 -5.04 13.80
N LYS A 127 -7.09 -4.94 15.09
CA LYS A 127 -6.43 -5.74 16.14
C LYS A 127 -6.60 -7.23 15.88
N LYS A 128 -7.81 -7.69 15.54
CA LYS A 128 -8.10 -9.09 15.25
C LYS A 128 -7.19 -9.64 14.15
N LEU A 129 -7.05 -8.93 13.04
CA LEU A 129 -6.19 -9.35 11.94
C LEU A 129 -4.70 -9.26 12.31
N LEU A 130 -4.28 -8.17 12.96
CA LEU A 130 -2.89 -7.96 13.38
C LEU A 130 -2.39 -8.94 14.46
N THR A 131 -3.30 -9.54 15.23
CA THR A 131 -2.94 -10.50 16.31
C THR A 131 -3.30 -11.95 15.97
N GLU A 132 -3.89 -12.23 14.79
CA GLU A 132 -4.17 -13.61 14.36
C GLU A 132 -2.86 -14.41 14.32
N LYS A 133 -2.87 -15.61 14.92
CA LYS A 133 -1.65 -16.42 15.09
C LYS A 133 -1.14 -16.97 13.75
N ASP A 134 -2.07 -17.33 12.87
CA ASP A 134 -1.76 -17.93 11.57
C ASP A 134 -1.64 -16.88 10.45
N ARG A 135 -1.51 -15.60 10.83
CA ARG A 135 -1.31 -14.53 9.84
C ARG A 135 0.06 -14.62 9.21
N VAL A 136 0.11 -14.29 7.96
CA VAL A 136 1.33 -14.13 7.18
C VAL A 136 1.48 -12.65 6.80
N CYS A 137 2.65 -12.09 7.06
CA CYS A 137 2.97 -10.70 6.75
C CYS A 137 4.03 -10.61 5.65
N GLU A 138 3.88 -9.62 4.76
CA GLU A 138 4.88 -9.27 3.73
C GLU A 138 5.28 -10.42 2.78
N ALA A 139 4.44 -11.46 2.65
CA ALA A 139 4.71 -12.53 1.70
C ALA A 139 4.56 -12.05 0.26
N SER A 140 5.51 -12.42 -0.58
CA SER A 140 5.55 -12.07 -1.99
C SER A 140 4.98 -13.18 -2.84
N ILE A 141 3.89 -12.91 -3.54
CA ILE A 141 3.18 -13.83 -4.41
C ILE A 141 3.54 -13.50 -5.85
N PHE A 142 4.07 -14.48 -6.58
CA PHE A 142 4.35 -14.38 -8.01
C PHE A 142 3.51 -15.40 -8.76
N VAL A 143 2.74 -14.95 -9.74
CA VAL A 143 1.89 -15.82 -10.55
C VAL A 143 1.96 -15.45 -12.03
N LYS A 144 1.73 -16.41 -12.91
CA LYS A 144 1.47 -16.13 -14.32
C LYS A 144 -0.01 -15.86 -14.49
N ASP A 145 -0.34 -14.74 -15.12
CA ASP A 145 -1.71 -14.44 -15.50
C ASP A 145 -2.28 -15.52 -16.41
N LYS A 146 -3.45 -16.05 -16.09
CA LYS A 146 -4.06 -17.16 -16.83
C LYS A 146 -4.47 -16.77 -18.25
N GLY A 147 -4.83 -15.50 -18.49
CA GLY A 147 -5.25 -15.02 -19.81
C GLY A 147 -4.07 -14.62 -20.68
N THR A 148 -3.10 -13.89 -20.14
CA THR A 148 -2.01 -13.26 -20.91
C THR A 148 -0.67 -13.97 -20.77
N GLY A 149 -0.51 -14.84 -19.75
CA GLY A 149 0.76 -15.47 -19.43
C GLY A 149 1.82 -14.54 -18.82
N GLN A 150 1.52 -13.24 -18.66
CA GLN A 150 2.43 -12.28 -18.05
C GLN A 150 2.67 -12.57 -16.57
N LEU A 151 3.88 -12.30 -16.09
CA LEU A 151 4.18 -12.43 -14.67
C LEU A 151 3.56 -11.27 -13.90
N LYS A 152 2.82 -11.59 -12.85
CA LYS A 152 2.26 -10.65 -11.86
C LYS A 152 2.91 -10.87 -10.52
N LYS A 153 2.97 -9.82 -9.71
CA LYS A 153 3.45 -9.89 -8.33
C LYS A 153 2.57 -9.08 -7.38
N ALA A 154 2.32 -9.66 -6.23
CA ALA A 154 1.61 -9.04 -5.12
C ALA A 154 2.43 -9.22 -3.83
N ARG A 155 2.38 -8.22 -2.94
CA ARG A 155 2.89 -8.32 -1.58
C ARG A 155 1.87 -7.64 -0.68
N PRO A 156 0.85 -8.40 -0.22
CA PRO A 156 -0.07 -7.89 0.79
C PRO A 156 0.68 -7.69 2.11
N ASP A 157 0.31 -6.66 2.83
CA ASP A 157 0.88 -6.39 4.14
C ASP A 157 0.60 -7.56 5.10
N ILE A 158 -0.60 -8.12 5.01
CA ILE A 158 -1.05 -9.20 5.88
C ILE A 158 -2.12 -10.06 5.19
N TYR A 159 -2.10 -11.36 5.44
CA TYR A 159 -3.23 -12.23 5.15
C TYR A 159 -3.37 -13.36 6.18
N SER A 160 -4.58 -13.90 6.28
CA SER A 160 -4.90 -15.10 7.04
C SER A 160 -5.90 -15.95 6.26
N GLU A 161 -5.50 -17.15 5.89
CA GLU A 161 -6.40 -18.11 5.23
C GLU A 161 -7.49 -18.57 6.17
N LYS A 162 -7.20 -18.74 7.47
CA LYS A 162 -8.19 -19.06 8.50
C LYS A 162 -9.32 -18.04 8.60
N LEU A 163 -9.01 -16.76 8.42
CA LEU A 163 -10.01 -15.68 8.38
C LEU A 163 -10.57 -15.44 6.97
N GLY A 164 -9.98 -16.06 5.94
CA GLY A 164 -10.31 -15.80 4.53
C GLY A 164 -10.07 -14.34 4.13
N MET A 165 -9.13 -13.66 4.79
CA MET A 165 -8.92 -12.22 4.75
C MET A 165 -7.51 -11.86 4.33
N MET A 166 -7.39 -10.90 3.42
CA MET A 166 -6.16 -10.20 3.07
C MET A 166 -6.32 -8.72 3.39
N GLY A 167 -5.25 -8.05 3.77
CA GLY A 167 -5.33 -6.66 4.16
C GLY A 167 -4.06 -5.86 3.89
N ASP A 168 -4.22 -4.54 4.01
CA ASP A 168 -3.17 -3.57 3.76
C ASP A 168 -3.30 -2.39 4.75
N VAL A 169 -2.22 -2.03 5.39
CA VAL A 169 -2.16 -0.93 6.36
C VAL A 169 -2.05 0.40 5.61
N LYS A 170 -2.87 1.36 5.97
CA LYS A 170 -2.86 2.69 5.36
C LYS A 170 -2.78 3.80 6.40
N THR A 171 -1.69 4.55 6.37
CA THR A 171 -1.64 5.85 7.06
C THR A 171 -2.29 6.91 6.18
N CYS A 172 -3.29 7.61 6.70
CA CYS A 172 -4.05 8.60 5.95
C CYS A 172 -4.24 9.90 6.74
N GLN A 173 -4.81 10.91 6.14
CA GLN A 173 -5.14 12.15 6.84
C GLN A 173 -6.39 11.98 7.72
N ASP A 174 -7.35 11.17 7.27
CA ASP A 174 -8.60 10.95 7.97
C ASP A 174 -9.11 9.53 7.64
N ALA A 175 -9.12 8.65 8.65
CA ALA A 175 -9.53 7.25 8.52
C ALA A 175 -11.06 7.07 8.59
N SER A 176 -11.86 8.15 8.66
CA SER A 176 -13.31 8.03 8.71
C SER A 176 -13.89 7.34 7.45
N PRO A 177 -15.02 6.59 7.58
CA PRO A 177 -15.64 5.90 6.46
C PRO A 177 -15.91 6.81 5.27
N ARG A 178 -16.31 8.05 5.52
CA ARG A 178 -16.63 9.02 4.45
C ARG A 178 -15.39 9.44 3.67
N LYS A 179 -14.29 9.80 4.37
CA LYS A 179 -13.11 10.37 3.71
C LYS A 179 -12.21 9.29 3.14
N PHE A 180 -11.87 8.30 3.93
CA PHE A 180 -11.05 7.20 3.45
C PHE A 180 -11.78 6.36 2.38
N GLY A 181 -13.11 6.19 2.50
CA GLY A 181 -13.92 5.55 1.46
C GLY A 181 -13.77 6.22 0.09
N ARG A 182 -13.68 7.55 0.03
CA ARG A 182 -13.37 8.26 -1.23
C ARG A 182 -11.93 8.04 -1.69
N GLU A 183 -10.97 8.03 -0.77
CA GLU A 183 -9.56 7.77 -1.09
C GLU A 183 -9.35 6.37 -1.70
N ILE A 184 -10.12 5.36 -1.26
CA ILE A 184 -10.07 4.00 -1.82
C ILE A 184 -10.22 4.04 -3.35
N PHE A 185 -11.17 4.80 -3.86
CA PHE A 185 -11.42 4.90 -5.29
C PHE A 185 -10.47 5.88 -5.99
N MET A 186 -10.27 7.06 -5.41
CA MET A 186 -9.40 8.10 -5.99
C MET A 186 -7.94 7.66 -6.13
N ARG A 187 -7.43 6.87 -5.18
CA ARG A 187 -6.07 6.34 -5.20
C ARG A 187 -5.94 4.96 -5.81
N GLY A 188 -7.04 4.40 -6.30
CA GLY A 188 -7.06 3.06 -6.90
C GLY A 188 -6.75 1.93 -5.91
N TYR A 189 -7.05 2.10 -4.62
CA TYR A 189 -6.82 1.05 -3.63
C TYR A 189 -7.71 -0.17 -3.90
N HIS A 190 -8.93 0.02 -4.42
CA HIS A 190 -9.79 -1.06 -4.89
C HIS A 190 -9.13 -1.90 -6.02
N LEU A 191 -8.34 -1.27 -6.90
CA LEU A 191 -7.58 -1.98 -7.94
C LEU A 191 -6.40 -2.75 -7.33
N GLN A 192 -5.72 -2.20 -6.31
CA GLN A 192 -4.69 -2.91 -5.56
C GLN A 192 -5.27 -4.15 -4.90
N ALA A 193 -6.42 -4.02 -4.21
CA ALA A 193 -7.12 -5.12 -3.58
C ALA A 193 -7.46 -6.24 -4.58
N ALA A 194 -8.07 -5.87 -5.70
CA ALA A 194 -8.44 -6.81 -6.75
C ALA A 194 -7.22 -7.51 -7.36
N HIS A 195 -6.14 -6.77 -7.65
CA HIS A 195 -4.90 -7.33 -8.17
C HIS A 195 -4.30 -8.37 -7.23
N TYR A 196 -4.27 -8.08 -5.92
CA TYR A 196 -3.71 -8.97 -4.91
C TYR A 196 -4.58 -10.22 -4.73
N LEU A 197 -5.90 -10.06 -4.71
CA LEU A 197 -6.82 -11.20 -4.66
C LEU A 197 -6.76 -12.07 -5.92
N ILE A 198 -6.60 -11.48 -7.11
CA ILE A 198 -6.35 -12.25 -8.34
C ILE A 198 -5.06 -13.06 -8.22
N CYS A 199 -3.98 -12.46 -7.71
CA CYS A 199 -2.72 -13.19 -7.50
C CYS A 199 -2.87 -14.32 -6.48
N ALA A 200 -3.61 -14.10 -5.40
CA ALA A 200 -3.92 -15.12 -4.39
C ALA A 200 -4.74 -16.28 -4.99
N GLU A 201 -5.82 -15.96 -5.69
CA GLU A 201 -6.71 -16.92 -6.36
C GLU A 201 -5.96 -17.77 -7.40
N GLU A 202 -5.12 -17.16 -8.22
CA GLU A 202 -4.33 -17.87 -9.24
C GLU A 202 -3.23 -18.74 -8.65
N HIS A 203 -2.75 -18.40 -7.46
CA HIS A 203 -1.83 -19.24 -6.70
C HIS A 203 -2.53 -20.39 -5.97
N GLY A 204 -3.84 -20.28 -5.72
CA GLY A 204 -4.63 -21.28 -5.01
C GLY A 204 -4.84 -21.00 -3.52
N LEU A 205 -4.62 -19.75 -3.06
CA LEU A 205 -4.97 -19.34 -1.70
C LEU A 205 -6.49 -19.13 -1.57
N GLU A 206 -7.07 -19.63 -0.48
CA GLU A 206 -8.52 -19.51 -0.19
C GLU A 206 -8.84 -18.19 0.53
N ILE A 207 -8.55 -17.07 -0.14
CA ILE A 207 -8.79 -15.72 0.38
C ILE A 207 -9.78 -15.00 -0.53
N ARG A 208 -10.88 -14.52 0.05
CA ARG A 208 -11.98 -13.88 -0.69
C ARG A 208 -12.22 -12.43 -0.28
N ASN A 209 -11.86 -12.07 0.95
CA ASN A 209 -12.15 -10.77 1.53
C ASN A 209 -10.91 -9.87 1.55
N TRP A 210 -11.16 -8.57 1.45
CA TRP A 210 -10.12 -7.55 1.53
C TRP A 210 -10.49 -6.48 2.54
N GLY A 211 -9.53 -6.11 3.39
CA GLY A 211 -9.66 -5.03 4.36
C GLY A 211 -8.51 -4.04 4.33
N PHE A 212 -8.81 -2.75 4.49
CA PHE A 212 -7.80 -1.74 4.77
C PHE A 212 -7.80 -1.43 6.26
N LEU A 213 -6.61 -1.52 6.87
CA LEU A 213 -6.35 -1.11 8.23
C LEU A 213 -5.91 0.36 8.17
N ALA A 214 -6.89 1.27 8.16
CA ALA A 214 -6.61 2.70 8.01
C ALA A 214 -6.42 3.37 9.36
N VAL A 215 -5.37 4.21 9.50
CA VAL A 215 -5.11 5.01 10.69
C VAL A 215 -4.83 6.45 10.31
N SER A 216 -5.49 7.38 11.00
CA SER A 216 -5.32 8.83 10.81
C SER A 216 -4.02 9.29 11.43
N LYS A 217 -3.26 10.12 10.71
CA LYS A 217 -2.06 10.81 11.24
C LYS A 217 -2.38 11.98 12.17
N THR A 218 -3.67 12.29 12.35
CA THR A 218 -4.12 13.35 13.26
C THR A 218 -4.37 12.76 14.64
N TRP A 219 -3.75 13.34 15.66
CA TRP A 219 -3.95 12.97 17.07
C TRP A 219 -5.46 13.01 17.42
N PRO A 220 -6.02 12.05 18.17
CA PRO A 220 -5.41 10.89 18.86
C PRO A 220 -5.32 9.63 17.99
N TYR A 221 -5.06 9.75 16.71
CA TYR A 221 -4.82 8.68 15.73
C TYR A 221 -5.98 7.69 15.57
N PRO A 222 -7.21 8.16 15.31
CA PRO A 222 -8.32 7.25 15.12
C PRO A 222 -8.04 6.29 13.97
N ALA A 223 -8.32 5.00 14.20
CA ALA A 223 -8.21 3.96 13.23
C ALA A 223 -9.57 3.36 12.88
N HIS A 224 -9.70 2.81 11.68
CA HIS A 224 -10.90 2.15 11.24
C HIS A 224 -10.58 1.06 10.22
N PHE A 225 -11.25 -0.09 10.36
CA PHE A 225 -11.15 -1.19 9.41
C PHE A 225 -12.17 -1.03 8.30
N HIS A 226 -11.71 -0.91 7.05
CA HIS A 226 -12.56 -0.77 5.87
C HIS A 226 -12.55 -2.04 5.04
N MET A 227 -13.69 -2.71 4.97
CA MET A 227 -13.87 -3.88 4.11
C MET A 227 -14.48 -3.48 2.78
N LEU A 228 -14.04 -4.08 1.69
CA LEU A 228 -14.65 -3.92 0.38
C LEU A 228 -15.74 -4.98 0.18
N GLU A 229 -16.88 -4.53 -0.31
CA GLU A 229 -17.98 -5.41 -0.69
C GLU A 229 -17.62 -6.25 -1.93
N ASP A 230 -18.17 -7.45 -2.03
CA ASP A 230 -17.88 -8.40 -3.11
C ASP A 230 -18.09 -7.79 -4.50
N TYR A 231 -19.19 -7.03 -4.69
CA TYR A 231 -19.47 -6.40 -5.98
C TYR A 231 -18.43 -5.35 -6.38
N VAL A 232 -17.80 -4.67 -5.40
CA VAL A 232 -16.70 -3.72 -5.64
C VAL A 232 -15.45 -4.47 -6.07
N LEU A 233 -15.15 -5.57 -5.41
CA LEU A 233 -14.02 -6.44 -5.75
C LEU A 233 -14.20 -7.06 -7.14
N ASP A 234 -15.39 -7.55 -7.46
CA ASP A 234 -15.72 -8.12 -8.77
C ASP A 234 -15.61 -7.08 -9.90
N TYR A 235 -16.09 -5.87 -9.65
CA TYR A 235 -15.94 -4.76 -10.59
C TYR A 235 -14.45 -4.42 -10.81
N ALA A 236 -13.68 -4.29 -9.74
CA ALA A 236 -12.26 -3.99 -9.83
C ALA A 236 -11.46 -5.14 -10.50
N LYS A 237 -11.80 -6.42 -10.23
CA LYS A 237 -11.18 -7.58 -10.91
C LYS A 237 -11.42 -7.54 -12.43
N LYS A 238 -12.60 -7.14 -12.90
CA LYS A 238 -12.88 -6.97 -14.35
C LYS A 238 -11.97 -5.91 -14.96
N ILE A 239 -11.82 -4.76 -14.30
CA ILE A 239 -10.92 -3.69 -14.75
C ILE A 239 -9.47 -4.17 -14.80
N CYS A 240 -9.00 -4.88 -13.75
CA CYS A 240 -7.65 -5.41 -13.72
C CYS A 240 -7.37 -6.36 -14.88
N ARG A 241 -8.28 -7.29 -15.17
CA ARG A 241 -8.14 -8.24 -16.29
C ARG A 241 -8.09 -7.55 -17.65
N ALA A 242 -8.97 -6.58 -17.89
CA ALA A 242 -8.92 -5.78 -19.13
C ALA A 242 -7.58 -5.02 -19.24
N ALA A 243 -7.08 -4.46 -18.14
CA ALA A 243 -5.80 -3.78 -18.13
C ALA A 243 -4.62 -4.72 -18.41
N TYR A 244 -4.64 -5.99 -17.94
CA TYR A 244 -3.58 -6.96 -18.27
C TYR A 244 -3.51 -7.26 -19.77
N GLU A 245 -4.66 -7.39 -20.43
CA GLU A 245 -4.73 -7.57 -21.89
C GLU A 245 -4.19 -6.35 -22.64
N GLU A 246 -4.55 -5.13 -22.19
CA GLU A 246 -4.00 -3.90 -22.77
C GLU A 246 -2.48 -3.82 -22.58
N MET A 247 -1.97 -4.15 -21.39
CA MET A 247 -0.54 -4.18 -21.09
C MET A 247 0.21 -5.17 -21.98
N GLN A 248 -0.39 -6.33 -22.25
CA GLN A 248 0.18 -7.32 -23.17
C GLN A 248 0.30 -6.73 -24.57
N ARG A 249 -0.80 -6.18 -25.11
CA ARG A 249 -0.79 -5.54 -26.45
C ARG A 249 0.24 -4.41 -26.53
N ALA A 250 0.34 -3.58 -25.48
CA ALA A 250 1.32 -2.50 -25.45
C ALA A 250 2.76 -3.02 -25.40
N ALA A 251 3.00 -4.13 -24.71
CA ALA A 251 4.32 -4.77 -24.68
C ALA A 251 4.70 -5.36 -26.05
N GLU A 252 3.74 -5.95 -26.76
CA GLU A 252 3.94 -6.53 -28.11
C GLU A 252 4.15 -5.46 -29.17
N THR A 253 3.40 -4.35 -29.11
CA THR A 253 3.45 -3.27 -30.10
C THR A 253 4.47 -2.17 -29.81
N GLY A 254 4.92 -2.06 -28.56
CA GLY A 254 5.76 -0.97 -28.06
C GLY A 254 5.02 0.35 -27.90
N VAL A 255 3.68 0.37 -28.08
CA VAL A 255 2.86 1.59 -28.01
C VAL A 255 2.30 1.80 -26.61
N TYR A 256 2.70 2.92 -26.00
CA TYR A 256 2.25 3.38 -24.69
C TYR A 256 1.70 4.80 -24.84
N ASP A 257 0.42 4.93 -25.10
CA ASP A 257 -0.22 6.22 -25.38
C ASP A 257 -0.67 6.96 -24.10
N THR A 258 -0.97 8.24 -24.23
CA THR A 258 -1.49 9.08 -23.15
C THR A 258 -3.00 8.94 -22.94
N ARG A 259 -3.73 8.31 -23.88
CA ARG A 259 -5.21 8.34 -23.99
C ARG A 259 -5.78 9.75 -24.14
N TRP A 260 -4.93 10.74 -24.38
CA TRP A 260 -5.37 12.10 -24.60
C TRP A 260 -5.72 12.31 -26.08
N PRO A 261 -6.69 13.18 -26.39
CA PRO A 261 -6.91 13.58 -27.78
C PRO A 261 -5.67 14.30 -28.31
N SER A 262 -5.43 14.17 -29.62
CA SER A 262 -4.30 14.84 -30.30
C SER A 262 -4.37 16.37 -30.21
N PHE A 263 -5.55 16.91 -29.94
CA PHE A 263 -5.83 18.34 -29.86
C PHE A 263 -7.04 18.62 -28.96
N SER A 264 -6.96 19.67 -28.15
CA SER A 264 -8.08 20.14 -27.34
C SER A 264 -8.28 21.63 -27.50
N LYS A 265 -9.55 22.06 -27.64
CA LYS A 265 -9.96 23.46 -27.53
C LYS A 265 -10.50 23.68 -26.12
N HIS A 266 -10.16 24.82 -25.55
CA HIS A 266 -10.67 25.23 -24.22
C HIS A 266 -11.46 26.51 -24.38
N GLU A 267 -12.67 26.53 -23.85
CA GLU A 267 -13.52 27.71 -23.72
C GLU A 267 -13.38 28.26 -22.32
N LEU A 268 -13.80 29.53 -22.13
CA LEU A 268 -13.84 30.11 -20.79
C LEU A 268 -14.79 29.30 -19.91
N PRO A 269 -14.39 28.96 -18.67
CA PRO A 269 -15.31 28.33 -17.73
C PRO A 269 -16.49 29.26 -17.41
N ASP A 270 -17.69 28.69 -17.31
CA ASP A 270 -18.95 29.42 -17.05
C ASP A 270 -18.90 30.37 -15.85
N TYR A 271 -18.06 30.12 -14.86
CA TYR A 271 -17.86 30.98 -13.69
C TYR A 271 -17.03 32.25 -13.96
N LEU A 272 -16.43 32.37 -15.15
CA LEU A 272 -15.70 33.57 -15.59
C LEU A 272 -16.48 34.42 -16.58
N ASP A 273 -17.67 33.98 -16.99
CA ASP A 273 -18.56 34.70 -17.93
C ASP A 273 -19.53 35.68 -17.23
N ASN A 274 -19.31 36.00 -15.93
CA ASN A 274 -20.11 36.95 -15.16
C ASN A 274 -19.34 38.23 -14.86
#